data_43119509c76b2de542195869db15a353
#
_entry.id   43119509c76b2de542195869db15a353
#
_cell.length_a   1.000
_cell.length_b   1.000
_cell.length_c   1.000
_cell.angle_alpha   90.00
_cell.angle_beta   90.00
_cell.angle_gamma   90.00
#
_symmetry.space_group_name_H-M   'P 1'
#
loop_
_entity.id
_entity.type
_entity.pdbx_description
1 polymer ?
#
loop_
_entity_poly.entity_id
_entity_poly.type
_entity_poly.pdbx_seq_one_letter_code
_entity_poly.pdbx_strand_id
1 'polypeptide(L)'
;VQQDTTLLADGLHYEARIAQGRIATRAESWHDLFNAMVWMRHPALKRTLNRQQCLHIERMGPRERSPAQQALTQFDESGVVVQVRDKALLDLWDRHDWVALFHQHAGRWSDGGISVAAVVGHALMEQMLVPGRLLVGKCLVVLGDPVDAVAHVVDSIVAGTSLVTPTELRPLPLSGIPGWHAEQGEAFYKQADYFRPLREGRVYPRPL
;
A
#
# COMPACT_ATOMS: atom_id res chain seq x y z
N VAL A 1 -13.98 -16.39 -9.59
CA VAL A 1 -15.05 -17.40 -9.35
C VAL A 1 -15.90 -16.95 -8.19
N GLN A 2 -17.22 -17.19 -8.25
CA GLN A 2 -18.12 -16.88 -7.14
C GLN A 2 -17.76 -17.72 -5.91
N GLN A 3 -17.66 -17.09 -4.75
CA GLN A 3 -17.42 -17.78 -3.49
C GLN A 3 -18.73 -18.34 -2.96
N ASP A 4 -18.82 -19.67 -2.94
CA ASP A 4 -19.94 -20.42 -2.37
C ASP A 4 -19.43 -21.59 -1.51
N THR A 5 -20.34 -22.34 -0.91
CA THR A 5 -20.01 -23.48 -0.07
C THR A 5 -19.30 -24.59 -0.84
N THR A 6 -19.61 -24.77 -2.12
CA THR A 6 -19.00 -25.78 -2.99
C THR A 6 -17.54 -25.45 -3.26
N LEU A 7 -17.24 -24.17 -3.58
CA LEU A 7 -15.87 -23.70 -3.76
C LEU A 7 -15.04 -23.85 -2.48
N LEU A 8 -15.62 -23.55 -1.32
CA LEU A 8 -14.91 -23.60 -0.03
C LEU A 8 -14.72 -25.02 0.49
N ALA A 9 -15.48 -26.02 -0.01
CA ALA A 9 -15.35 -27.42 0.36
C ALA A 9 -14.02 -28.05 -0.08
N ASP A 10 -13.26 -27.40 -0.98
CA ASP A 10 -11.93 -27.86 -1.39
C ASP A 10 -10.86 -27.77 -0.29
N GLY A 11 -11.15 -27.08 0.83
CA GLY A 11 -10.25 -26.92 1.97
C GLY A 11 -8.99 -26.09 1.67
N LEU A 12 -8.86 -25.51 0.49
CA LEU A 12 -7.68 -24.75 0.10
C LEU A 12 -7.61 -23.41 0.82
N HIS A 13 -6.40 -23.04 1.22
CA HIS A 13 -6.12 -21.67 1.65
C HIS A 13 -6.40 -20.68 0.51
N TYR A 14 -6.87 -19.47 0.85
CA TYR A 14 -7.22 -18.44 -0.12
C TYR A 14 -6.09 -18.18 -1.14
N GLU A 15 -4.86 -18.00 -0.66
CA GLU A 15 -3.70 -17.76 -1.52
C GLU A 15 -3.39 -18.94 -2.46
N ALA A 16 -3.53 -20.17 -1.98
CA ALA A 16 -3.33 -21.37 -2.81
C ALA A 16 -4.39 -21.46 -3.91
N ARG A 17 -5.64 -21.04 -3.63
CA ARG A 17 -6.71 -20.99 -4.64
C ARG A 17 -6.41 -19.94 -5.70
N ILE A 18 -5.89 -18.77 -5.32
CA ILE A 18 -5.43 -17.75 -6.26
C ILE A 18 -4.29 -18.27 -7.14
N ALA A 19 -3.32 -18.97 -6.57
CA ALA A 19 -2.21 -19.56 -7.33
C ALA A 19 -2.70 -20.56 -8.41
N GLN A 20 -3.89 -21.15 -8.22
CA GLN A 20 -4.57 -22.00 -9.22
C GLN A 20 -5.41 -21.18 -10.23
N GLY A 21 -5.30 -19.85 -10.24
CA GLY A 21 -6.06 -18.96 -11.13
C GLY A 21 -7.51 -18.72 -10.71
N ARG A 22 -7.88 -19.00 -9.46
CA ARG A 22 -9.24 -18.87 -8.95
C ARG A 22 -9.31 -17.84 -7.82
N ILE A 23 -9.74 -16.62 -8.11
CA ILE A 23 -9.99 -15.58 -7.10
C ILE A 23 -11.43 -15.78 -6.61
N ALA A 24 -11.59 -16.22 -5.37
CA ALA A 24 -12.89 -16.36 -4.74
C ALA A 24 -13.48 -14.97 -4.48
N THR A 25 -14.67 -14.69 -5.03
CA THR A 25 -15.32 -13.38 -5.01
C THR A 25 -16.75 -13.53 -4.47
N ARG A 26 -17.06 -12.81 -3.42
CA ARG A 26 -18.40 -12.77 -2.82
C ARG A 26 -19.32 -11.90 -3.66
N ALA A 27 -20.60 -12.24 -3.74
CA ALA A 27 -21.60 -11.38 -4.34
C ALA A 27 -21.76 -10.09 -3.52
N GLU A 28 -22.01 -8.97 -4.21
CA GLU A 28 -22.31 -7.66 -3.61
C GLU A 28 -21.23 -7.14 -2.63
N SER A 29 -19.96 -7.55 -2.83
CA SER A 29 -18.82 -7.15 -2.00
C SER A 29 -17.98 -6.09 -2.71
N TRP A 30 -18.02 -4.86 -2.24
CA TRP A 30 -17.12 -3.79 -2.71
C TRP A 30 -15.65 -4.14 -2.53
N HIS A 31 -15.31 -4.77 -1.40
CA HIS A 31 -13.97 -5.27 -1.13
C HIS A 31 -13.45 -6.18 -2.25
N ASP A 32 -14.24 -7.17 -2.62
CA ASP A 32 -13.87 -8.15 -3.62
C ASP A 32 -13.86 -7.53 -5.04
N LEU A 33 -14.75 -6.56 -5.30
CA LEU A 33 -14.74 -5.79 -6.55
C LEU A 33 -13.44 -4.99 -6.68
N PHE A 34 -13.06 -4.23 -5.67
CA PHE A 34 -11.80 -3.47 -5.71
C PHE A 34 -10.58 -4.38 -5.83
N ASN A 35 -10.57 -5.52 -5.12
CA ASN A 35 -9.52 -6.52 -5.28
C ASN A 35 -9.43 -7.00 -6.74
N ALA A 36 -10.55 -7.31 -7.38
CA ALA A 36 -10.58 -7.71 -8.79
C ALA A 36 -10.07 -6.60 -9.73
N MET A 37 -10.42 -5.33 -9.45
CA MET A 37 -9.93 -4.18 -10.23
C MET A 37 -8.41 -4.02 -10.11
N VAL A 38 -7.85 -4.20 -8.91
CA VAL A 38 -6.39 -4.17 -8.71
C VAL A 38 -5.71 -5.33 -9.44
N TRP A 39 -6.30 -6.53 -9.43
CA TRP A 39 -5.83 -7.67 -10.21
C TRP A 39 -5.79 -7.38 -11.72
N MET A 40 -6.80 -6.72 -12.26
CA MET A 40 -6.83 -6.32 -13.68
C MET A 40 -5.82 -5.22 -14.00
N ARG A 41 -5.66 -4.25 -13.09
CA ARG A 41 -4.78 -3.08 -13.33
C ARG A 41 -3.30 -3.38 -13.12
N HIS A 42 -2.99 -4.20 -12.10
CA HIS A 42 -1.62 -4.50 -11.67
C HIS A 42 -1.38 -6.01 -11.53
N PRO A 43 -1.58 -6.80 -12.60
CA PRO A 43 -1.54 -8.27 -12.52
C PRO A 43 -0.16 -8.80 -12.11
N ALA A 44 0.93 -8.17 -12.56
CA ALA A 44 2.29 -8.57 -12.18
C ALA A 44 2.51 -8.41 -10.67
N LEU A 45 2.13 -7.27 -10.11
CA LEU A 45 2.26 -6.99 -8.68
C LEU A 45 1.43 -7.96 -7.84
N LYS A 46 0.16 -8.16 -8.18
CA LYS A 46 -0.73 -9.09 -7.44
C LYS A 46 -0.24 -10.53 -7.50
N ARG A 47 0.25 -11.00 -8.65
CA ARG A 47 0.85 -12.35 -8.76
C ARG A 47 2.09 -12.47 -7.89
N THR A 48 2.92 -11.43 -7.83
CA THR A 48 4.13 -11.43 -7.01
C THR A 48 3.78 -11.49 -5.52
N LEU A 49 2.82 -10.67 -5.05
CA LEU A 49 2.32 -10.72 -3.67
C LEU A 49 1.79 -12.11 -3.32
N ASN A 50 0.91 -12.68 -4.16
CA ASN A 50 0.35 -14.02 -3.96
C ASN A 50 1.45 -15.10 -3.90
N ARG A 51 2.42 -15.05 -4.83
CA ARG A 51 3.53 -16.01 -4.85
C ARG A 51 4.35 -15.95 -3.55
N GLN A 52 4.67 -14.75 -3.07
CA GLN A 52 5.42 -14.60 -1.81
C GLN A 52 4.60 -15.10 -0.60
N GLN A 53 3.30 -14.81 -0.56
CA GLN A 53 2.41 -15.36 0.47
C GLN A 53 2.41 -16.89 0.47
N CYS A 54 2.28 -17.53 -0.71
CA CYS A 54 2.33 -18.98 -0.83
C CYS A 54 3.66 -19.55 -0.33
N LEU A 55 4.79 -18.98 -0.72
CA LEU A 55 6.12 -19.43 -0.28
C LEU A 55 6.28 -19.37 1.25
N HIS A 56 5.74 -18.33 1.90
CA HIS A 56 5.77 -18.23 3.36
C HIS A 56 4.82 -19.24 4.02
N ILE A 57 3.63 -19.49 3.46
CA ILE A 57 2.68 -20.49 3.96
C ILE A 57 3.29 -21.91 3.87
N GLU A 58 3.97 -22.22 2.78
CA GLU A 58 4.67 -23.51 2.61
C GLU A 58 5.77 -23.73 3.65
N ARG A 59 6.49 -22.68 4.02
CA ARG A 59 7.61 -22.75 4.98
C ARG A 59 7.15 -22.84 6.44
N MET A 60 6.13 -22.06 6.81
CA MET A 60 5.73 -21.85 8.21
C MET A 60 4.41 -22.54 8.57
N GLY A 61 3.65 -22.99 7.56
CA GLY A 61 2.30 -23.47 7.74
C GLY A 61 1.25 -22.35 7.74
N PRO A 62 -0.05 -22.71 7.62
CA PRO A 62 -1.13 -21.74 7.40
C PRO A 62 -1.55 -20.96 8.66
N ARG A 63 -1.07 -21.35 9.85
CA ARG A 63 -1.47 -20.77 11.14
C ARG A 63 -0.52 -19.70 11.66
N GLU A 64 0.74 -19.77 11.28
CA GLU A 64 1.77 -18.81 11.71
C GLU A 64 1.98 -17.75 10.63
N ARG A 65 2.18 -16.50 11.06
CA ARG A 65 2.45 -15.38 10.15
C ARG A 65 3.81 -14.79 10.44
N SER A 66 4.71 -14.86 9.47
CA SER A 66 5.99 -14.17 9.52
C SER A 66 5.81 -12.64 9.41
N PRO A 67 6.81 -11.85 9.84
CA PRO A 67 6.81 -10.41 9.57
C PRO A 67 6.62 -10.06 8.09
N ALA A 68 7.21 -10.84 7.19
CA ALA A 68 7.03 -10.66 5.75
C ALA A 68 5.57 -10.88 5.31
N GLN A 69 4.91 -11.93 5.79
CA GLN A 69 3.48 -12.15 5.51
C GLN A 69 2.60 -11.01 6.02
N GLN A 70 2.94 -10.45 7.19
CA GLN A 70 2.23 -9.29 7.72
C GLN A 70 2.44 -8.05 6.82
N ALA A 71 3.67 -7.82 6.34
CA ALA A 71 3.98 -6.73 5.42
C ALA A 71 3.24 -6.88 4.08
N LEU A 72 3.29 -8.08 3.49
CA LEU A 72 2.58 -8.42 2.25
C LEU A 72 1.07 -8.18 2.40
N THR A 73 0.45 -8.67 3.50
CA THR A 73 -0.97 -8.46 3.76
C THR A 73 -1.29 -6.97 3.94
N GLN A 74 -0.52 -6.24 4.75
CA GLN A 74 -0.76 -4.80 4.94
C GLN A 74 -0.63 -4.01 3.64
N PHE A 75 0.30 -4.38 2.78
CA PHE A 75 0.47 -3.75 1.48
C PHE A 75 -0.67 -4.13 0.51
N ASP A 76 -1.11 -5.38 0.50
CA ASP A 76 -2.25 -5.81 -0.31
C ASP A 76 -3.57 -5.14 0.09
N GLU A 77 -3.76 -4.89 1.38
CA GLU A 77 -4.98 -4.26 1.93
C GLU A 77 -4.96 -2.73 1.84
N SER A 78 -3.82 -2.10 2.08
CA SER A 78 -3.73 -0.64 2.24
C SER A 78 -2.55 -0.03 1.48
N GLY A 79 -1.94 -0.76 0.55
CA GLY A 79 -0.71 -0.39 -0.13
C GLY A 79 -0.87 0.74 -1.13
N VAL A 80 0.14 1.59 -1.17
CA VAL A 80 0.31 2.65 -2.16
C VAL A 80 1.76 2.64 -2.63
N VAL A 81 1.98 2.69 -3.94
CA VAL A 81 3.30 2.93 -4.52
C VAL A 81 3.46 4.42 -4.76
N VAL A 82 4.49 5.02 -4.16
CA VAL A 82 4.76 6.45 -4.29
C VAL A 82 6.16 6.64 -4.83
N GLN A 83 6.27 7.45 -5.86
CA GLN A 83 7.55 7.91 -6.39
C GLN A 83 7.90 9.27 -5.78
N VAL A 84 9.14 9.40 -5.32
CA VAL A 84 9.71 10.65 -4.79
C VAL A 84 11.00 10.92 -5.53
N ARG A 85 11.09 12.04 -6.27
CA ARG A 85 12.27 12.35 -7.09
C ARG A 85 13.42 12.93 -6.28
N ASP A 86 13.12 13.59 -5.16
CA ASP A 86 14.11 14.31 -4.36
C ASP A 86 14.20 13.74 -2.95
N LYS A 87 15.42 13.38 -2.57
CA LYS A 87 15.69 12.87 -1.22
C LYS A 87 15.29 13.85 -0.13
N ALA A 88 15.37 15.17 -0.36
CA ALA A 88 14.97 16.14 0.64
C ALA A 88 13.47 16.07 0.95
N LEU A 89 12.62 15.78 -0.06
CA LEU A 89 11.18 15.56 0.14
C LEU A 89 10.92 14.26 0.93
N LEU A 90 11.69 13.21 0.64
CA LEU A 90 11.60 11.97 1.41
C LEU A 90 12.05 12.18 2.86
N ASP A 91 13.08 12.97 3.11
CA ASP A 91 13.53 13.31 4.46
C ASP A 91 12.47 14.08 5.27
N LEU A 92 11.66 14.94 4.63
CA LEU A 92 10.49 15.56 5.26
C LEU A 92 9.44 14.52 5.64
N TRP A 93 9.14 13.58 4.72
CA TRP A 93 8.22 12.49 4.98
C TRP A 93 8.71 11.60 6.13
N ASP A 94 9.95 11.18 6.09
CA ASP A 94 10.52 10.28 7.10
C ASP A 94 10.57 10.91 8.49
N ARG A 95 10.61 12.24 8.58
CA ARG A 95 10.46 13.00 9.85
C ARG A 95 9.01 13.30 10.22
N HIS A 96 8.04 12.93 9.38
CA HIS A 96 6.63 13.29 9.52
C HIS A 96 6.40 14.82 9.61
N ASP A 97 7.20 15.58 8.89
CA ASP A 97 6.99 17.03 8.74
C ASP A 97 5.88 17.28 7.71
N TRP A 98 4.66 17.01 8.13
CA TRP A 98 3.48 17.04 7.27
C TRP A 98 3.15 18.43 6.74
N VAL A 99 3.38 19.47 7.56
CA VAL A 99 3.20 20.88 7.14
C VAL A 99 4.18 21.20 6.01
N ALA A 100 5.44 20.86 6.16
CA ALA A 100 6.42 21.08 5.11
C ALA A 100 6.06 20.27 3.85
N LEU A 101 5.80 18.95 4.00
CA LEU A 101 5.57 18.03 2.88
C LEU A 101 4.34 18.38 2.04
N PHE A 102 3.21 18.71 2.69
CA PHE A 102 1.93 18.89 2.01
C PHE A 102 1.56 20.34 1.75
N HIS A 103 1.96 21.28 2.63
CA HIS A 103 1.60 22.68 2.52
C HIS A 103 2.72 23.53 1.92
N GLN A 104 3.93 23.51 2.51
CA GLN A 104 5.02 24.34 2.01
C GLN A 104 5.56 23.83 0.66
N HIS A 105 5.58 22.52 0.45
CA HIS A 105 6.01 21.87 -0.79
C HIS A 105 4.84 21.38 -1.63
N ALA A 106 3.63 21.95 -1.52
CA ALA A 106 2.45 21.54 -2.29
C ALA A 106 2.71 21.48 -3.81
N GLY A 107 3.49 22.42 -4.35
CA GLY A 107 3.87 22.44 -5.76
C GLY A 107 4.60 21.19 -6.23
N ARG A 108 5.33 20.49 -5.33
CA ARG A 108 6.06 19.26 -5.66
C ARG A 108 5.15 18.05 -5.93
N TRP A 109 3.89 18.12 -5.48
CA TRP A 109 2.86 17.16 -5.83
C TRP A 109 2.26 17.42 -7.22
N SER A 110 2.24 18.68 -7.63
CA SER A 110 1.69 19.07 -8.95
C SER A 110 2.72 18.91 -10.08
N ASP A 111 4.02 19.14 -9.81
CA ASP A 111 5.11 19.01 -10.79
C ASP A 111 5.69 17.61 -10.91
N GLY A 112 5.15 16.64 -10.15
CA GLY A 112 5.59 15.26 -10.14
C GLY A 112 6.85 15.00 -9.30
N GLY A 113 7.29 15.94 -8.46
CA GLY A 113 8.35 15.70 -7.46
C GLY A 113 7.98 14.63 -6.45
N ILE A 114 6.68 14.53 -6.13
CA ILE A 114 6.06 13.41 -5.43
C ILE A 114 4.84 12.98 -6.22
N SER A 115 4.67 11.70 -6.49
CA SER A 115 3.50 11.19 -7.20
C SER A 115 3.03 9.83 -6.68
N VAL A 116 1.72 9.63 -6.65
CA VAL A 116 1.11 8.33 -6.40
C VAL A 116 1.13 7.53 -7.70
N ALA A 117 2.04 6.57 -7.81
CA ALA A 117 2.18 5.73 -9.00
C ALA A 117 1.09 4.65 -9.09
N ALA A 118 0.68 4.10 -7.94
CA ALA A 118 -0.41 3.13 -7.87
C ALA A 118 -1.04 3.09 -6.48
N VAL A 119 -2.35 2.90 -6.44
CA VAL A 119 -3.08 2.45 -5.25
C VAL A 119 -3.36 0.96 -5.41
N VAL A 120 -2.82 0.16 -4.51
CA VAL A 120 -2.89 -1.32 -4.52
C VAL A 120 -3.87 -1.82 -3.47
N GLY A 121 -4.00 -1.06 -2.38
CA GLY A 121 -4.82 -1.42 -1.23
C GLY A 121 -6.31 -1.45 -1.55
N HIS A 122 -6.85 -2.64 -1.79
CA HIS A 122 -8.27 -2.79 -2.12
C HIS A 122 -9.18 -2.50 -0.93
N ALA A 123 -8.78 -2.81 0.31
CA ALA A 123 -9.53 -2.41 1.50
C ALA A 123 -9.44 -0.90 1.75
N LEU A 124 -8.32 -0.26 1.39
CA LEU A 124 -8.20 1.19 1.43
C LEU A 124 -9.21 1.85 0.47
N MET A 125 -9.35 1.31 -0.76
CA MET A 125 -10.34 1.78 -1.73
C MET A 125 -11.77 1.62 -1.23
N GLU A 126 -12.10 0.47 -0.64
CA GLU A 126 -13.41 0.25 -0.02
C GLU A 126 -13.71 1.29 1.06
N GLN A 127 -12.74 1.58 1.91
CA GLN A 127 -12.90 2.58 2.96
C GLN A 127 -13.09 4.01 2.43
N MET A 128 -12.61 4.32 1.22
CA MET A 128 -12.84 5.63 0.58
C MET A 128 -14.31 5.86 0.18
N LEU A 129 -15.14 4.81 0.14
CA LEU A 129 -16.58 4.95 -0.10
C LEU A 129 -17.32 5.58 1.09
N VAL A 130 -16.69 5.66 2.27
CA VAL A 130 -17.28 6.29 3.46
C VAL A 130 -16.95 7.78 3.46
N PRO A 131 -17.94 8.68 3.25
CA PRO A 131 -17.69 10.11 3.20
C PRO A 131 -17.02 10.65 4.47
N GLY A 132 -16.06 11.55 4.30
CA GLY A 132 -15.36 12.22 5.42
C GLY A 132 -14.36 11.35 6.18
N ARG A 133 -14.16 10.10 5.78
CA ARG A 133 -13.18 9.22 6.43
C ARG A 133 -11.75 9.61 6.06
N LEU A 134 -10.95 9.95 7.08
CA LEU A 134 -9.54 10.24 6.93
C LEU A 134 -8.73 8.94 6.90
N LEU A 135 -8.08 8.66 5.78
CA LEU A 135 -7.39 7.40 5.52
C LEU A 135 -5.87 7.58 5.42
N VAL A 136 -5.15 6.54 5.84
CA VAL A 136 -3.69 6.49 5.78
C VAL A 136 -3.27 5.29 4.94
N GLY A 137 -2.59 5.54 3.82
CA GLY A 137 -1.99 4.51 2.99
C GLY A 137 -0.72 3.93 3.62
N LYS A 138 -0.37 2.71 3.23
CA LYS A 138 0.86 1.99 3.59
C LYS A 138 1.79 2.00 2.38
N CYS A 139 2.80 2.88 2.38
CA CYS A 139 3.57 3.17 1.17
C CYS A 139 4.88 2.41 1.06
N LEU A 140 5.11 1.82 -0.11
CA LEU A 140 6.44 1.59 -0.62
C LEU A 140 6.87 2.82 -1.43
N VAL A 141 8.04 3.35 -1.12
CA VAL A 141 8.56 4.56 -1.75
C VAL A 141 9.71 4.19 -2.68
N VAL A 142 9.58 4.63 -3.92
CA VAL A 142 10.63 4.55 -4.95
C VAL A 142 11.28 5.91 -5.07
N LEU A 143 12.60 5.97 -4.83
CA LEU A 143 13.35 7.21 -4.90
C LEU A 143 13.99 7.38 -6.29
N GLY A 144 13.84 8.56 -6.85
CA GLY A 144 14.35 8.88 -8.19
C GLY A 144 13.25 8.89 -9.24
N ASP A 145 13.64 8.66 -10.50
CA ASP A 145 12.73 8.75 -11.65
C ASP A 145 12.81 7.47 -12.52
N PRO A 146 12.45 6.29 -11.97
CA PRO A 146 12.41 5.08 -12.78
C PRO A 146 11.32 5.20 -13.84
N VAL A 147 11.51 4.53 -14.98
CA VAL A 147 10.53 4.50 -16.09
C VAL A 147 9.18 3.94 -15.61
N ASP A 148 9.21 2.95 -14.71
CA ASP A 148 8.02 2.33 -14.12
C ASP A 148 8.27 1.99 -12.64
N ALA A 149 7.76 2.83 -11.75
CA ALA A 149 7.89 2.65 -10.31
C ALA A 149 7.19 1.36 -9.82
N VAL A 150 6.09 0.94 -10.45
CA VAL A 150 5.39 -0.29 -10.07
C VAL A 150 6.20 -1.52 -10.47
N ALA A 151 6.81 -1.53 -11.65
CA ALA A 151 7.71 -2.61 -12.07
C ALA A 151 8.91 -2.72 -11.12
N HIS A 152 9.49 -1.57 -10.71
CA HIS A 152 10.59 -1.54 -9.75
C HIS A 152 10.21 -2.18 -8.39
N VAL A 153 9.00 -1.88 -7.89
CA VAL A 153 8.45 -2.54 -6.70
C VAL A 153 8.28 -4.05 -6.91
N VAL A 154 7.77 -4.48 -8.06
CA VAL A 154 7.63 -5.92 -8.38
C VAL A 154 8.99 -6.62 -8.31
N ASP A 155 10.01 -6.04 -8.95
CA ASP A 155 11.36 -6.60 -8.98
C ASP A 155 11.96 -6.71 -7.57
N SER A 156 11.77 -5.70 -6.73
CA SER A 156 12.26 -5.71 -5.35
C SER A 156 11.58 -6.78 -4.47
N ILE A 157 10.27 -7.01 -4.68
CA ILE A 157 9.54 -8.07 -3.97
C ILE A 157 10.01 -9.46 -4.46
N VAL A 158 10.21 -9.62 -5.76
CA VAL A 158 10.76 -10.88 -6.33
C VAL A 158 12.15 -11.18 -5.79
N ALA A 159 13.00 -10.16 -5.68
CA ALA A 159 14.34 -10.26 -5.10
C ALA A 159 14.35 -10.51 -3.58
N GLY A 160 13.20 -10.37 -2.91
CA GLY A 160 13.09 -10.51 -1.45
C GLY A 160 13.74 -9.36 -0.67
N THR A 161 13.90 -8.19 -1.31
CA THR A 161 14.52 -6.99 -0.72
C THR A 161 13.49 -5.99 -0.18
N SER A 162 12.19 -6.22 -0.42
CA SER A 162 11.09 -5.42 0.12
C SER A 162 9.96 -6.28 0.66
N LEU A 163 9.12 -5.70 1.50
CA LEU A 163 8.04 -6.36 2.24
C LEU A 163 8.54 -7.51 3.14
N VAL A 164 9.75 -7.36 3.66
CA VAL A 164 10.35 -8.30 4.63
C VAL A 164 9.76 -8.07 6.03
N THR A 165 9.40 -6.82 6.33
CA THR A 165 8.78 -6.43 7.60
C THR A 165 7.80 -5.26 7.40
N PRO A 166 6.70 -5.18 8.19
CA PRO A 166 5.78 -4.04 8.14
C PRO A 166 6.42 -2.68 8.41
N THR A 167 7.59 -2.68 9.02
CA THR A 167 8.33 -1.45 9.30
C THR A 167 8.85 -0.73 8.06
N GLU A 168 8.86 -1.37 6.91
CA GLU A 168 9.22 -0.75 5.63
C GLU A 168 8.14 0.20 5.11
N LEU A 169 6.89 -0.04 5.51
CA LEU A 169 5.76 0.71 4.99
C LEU A 169 5.65 2.09 5.67
N ARG A 170 5.81 3.14 4.87
CA ARG A 170 5.64 4.53 5.29
C ARG A 170 4.18 4.92 5.34
N PRO A 171 3.68 5.59 6.38
CA PRO A 171 2.31 6.07 6.39
C PRO A 171 2.18 7.27 5.43
N LEU A 172 1.09 7.34 4.68
CA LEU A 172 0.72 8.49 3.88
C LEU A 172 -0.71 8.90 4.25
N PRO A 173 -0.90 10.02 4.97
CA PRO A 173 -2.23 10.61 5.17
C PRO A 173 -2.80 11.07 3.82
N LEU A 174 -3.75 10.32 3.24
CA LEU A 174 -4.23 10.55 1.88
C LEU A 174 -4.92 11.91 1.70
N SER A 175 -5.69 12.35 2.69
CA SER A 175 -6.32 13.67 2.66
C SER A 175 -5.33 14.83 2.78
N GLY A 176 -4.06 14.53 3.07
CA GLY A 176 -2.96 15.49 3.06
C GLY A 176 -2.50 15.83 1.64
N ILE A 177 -2.68 14.94 0.68
CA ILE A 177 -2.26 15.17 -0.70
C ILE A 177 -3.00 16.39 -1.25
N PRO A 178 -2.29 17.40 -1.80
CA PRO A 178 -2.92 18.62 -2.31
C PRO A 178 -4.07 18.32 -3.30
N GLY A 179 -5.23 18.91 -3.04
CA GLY A 179 -6.45 18.71 -3.83
C GLY A 179 -7.30 17.48 -3.44
N TRP A 180 -6.87 16.64 -2.48
CA TRP A 180 -7.62 15.46 -2.05
C TRP A 180 -8.56 15.70 -0.85
N HIS A 181 -8.58 16.90 -0.31
CA HIS A 181 -9.49 17.33 0.75
C HIS A 181 -9.90 18.78 0.55
N ALA A 182 -11.12 19.12 0.94
CA ALA A 182 -11.66 20.48 0.74
C ALA A 182 -10.93 21.55 1.58
N GLU A 183 -10.52 21.20 2.80
CA GLU A 183 -9.84 22.10 3.73
C GLU A 183 -8.39 21.67 3.90
N GLN A 184 -7.46 22.40 3.29
CA GLN A 184 -6.02 22.10 3.31
C GLN A 184 -5.17 23.31 3.70
N GLY A 185 -5.66 24.12 4.66
CA GLY A 185 -4.85 25.16 5.29
C GLY A 185 -3.83 24.56 6.28
N GLU A 186 -2.85 25.36 6.70
CA GLU A 186 -1.78 24.93 7.62
C GLU A 186 -2.34 24.31 8.92
N ALA A 187 -3.47 24.82 9.44
CA ALA A 187 -4.13 24.29 10.62
C ALA A 187 -4.62 22.85 10.44
N PHE A 188 -5.03 22.46 9.22
CA PHE A 188 -5.42 21.08 8.91
C PHE A 188 -4.25 20.12 9.10
N TYR A 189 -3.07 20.46 8.61
CA TYR A 189 -1.88 19.63 8.69
C TYR A 189 -1.27 19.54 10.10
N LYS A 190 -1.72 20.38 11.05
CA LYS A 190 -1.33 20.36 12.46
C LYS A 190 -2.23 19.45 13.32
N GLN A 191 -3.25 18.80 12.76
CA GLN A 191 -4.15 17.87 13.47
C GLN A 191 -3.41 16.55 13.78
N ALA A 192 -2.82 16.47 14.96
CA ALA A 192 -1.95 15.36 15.37
C ALA A 192 -2.64 13.98 15.42
N ASP A 193 -3.96 13.95 15.57
CA ASP A 193 -4.74 12.69 15.56
C ASP A 193 -4.68 12.00 14.18
N TYR A 194 -4.61 12.78 13.12
CA TYR A 194 -4.49 12.28 11.75
C TYR A 194 -3.06 12.39 11.21
N PHE A 195 -2.46 13.56 11.30
CA PHE A 195 -1.06 13.84 10.90
C PHE A 195 -0.11 13.53 12.05
N ARG A 196 -0.03 12.24 12.39
CA ARG A 196 0.71 11.78 13.55
C ARG A 196 2.19 12.12 13.45
N PRO A 197 2.81 12.64 14.53
CA PRO A 197 4.24 12.87 14.56
C PRO A 197 5.00 11.55 14.46
N LEU A 198 6.26 11.64 14.09
CA LEU A 198 7.16 10.49 14.08
C LEU A 198 7.29 9.95 15.51
N ARG A 199 7.13 8.64 15.69
CA ARG A 199 7.35 8.00 16.99
C ARG A 199 8.83 8.02 17.32
N GLU A 200 9.16 8.24 18.58
CA GLU A 200 10.53 8.17 19.07
C GLU A 200 11.19 6.84 18.70
N GLY A 201 12.45 6.89 18.26
CA GLY A 201 13.21 5.71 17.82
C GLY A 201 12.79 5.11 16.48
N ARG A 202 11.76 5.65 15.80
CA ARG A 202 11.34 5.15 14.50
C ARG A 202 12.31 5.62 13.41
N VAL A 203 12.89 4.66 12.70
CA VAL A 203 13.70 4.89 11.49
C VAL A 203 13.10 4.08 10.35
N TYR A 204 12.99 4.70 9.18
CA TYR A 204 12.56 4.00 7.97
C TYR A 204 13.78 3.42 7.23
N PRO A 205 13.65 2.23 6.62
CA PRO A 205 14.71 1.68 5.78
C PRO A 205 14.90 2.55 4.53
N ARG A 206 15.99 2.28 3.81
CA ARG A 206 16.23 2.94 2.53
C ARG A 206 15.05 2.72 1.58
N PRO A 207 14.67 3.72 0.78
CA PRO A 207 13.66 3.56 -0.28
C PRO A 207 14.18 2.61 -1.36
N LEU A 208 13.28 2.21 -2.21
CA LEU A 208 13.59 1.44 -3.42
C LEU A 208 14.20 2.32 -4.50
#